data_f15e4a2650325c19784b442a69928e1d
#
_entry.id   f15e4a2650325c19784b442a69928e1d
#
_cell.length_a   1.000
_cell.length_b   1.000
_cell.length_c   1.000
_cell.angle_alpha   90.00
_cell.angle_beta   90.00
_cell.angle_gamma   90.00
#
_symmetry.space_group_name_H-M   'P 1'
#
loop_
_entity.id
_entity.type
_entity.pdbx_description
1 polymer ?
#
loop_
_entity_poly.entity_id
_entity_poly.type
_entity_poly.pdbx_seq_one_letter_code
_entity_poly.pdbx_strand_id
1 'polypeptide(L)'
;MRNQTFIIVGAGQAGAMAAATLRQQQFDGDIILIGKEYHAPYERPILSKEYLINPEEAPKYLFSEDFYLKNQIDLRIGQSVSQIMPSKHCVVLENGGKLRYDKLLLTMGARARRFPLLDQLGENIYTLRTLDDAQRLRQAVKKDKRILIVGGGVIGLELAATSCELGANVTVIEQADNIMGRCAPPLLQDYLLNRHQEKGVQFFLDTRIVSAQKQGSELVLILNTGEKVIGDIIIYGIGAEFRDQLAADAGLVTNGGIVIDSRCQTSEPDIFAAGDVCLQREPLTGDLQRRETWENANRQATIAAHAMMGLAPPQPGAPWFWTDQWGINIQMVGNMQAEEWHVQGDLQSDKAILFGTENEVLVGAVAINQGREMRNLRKLLANPMVVPA
;
A
#
# COMPACT_ATOMS: atom_id res chain seq x y z
N MET A 1 -17.19 -27.58 25.22
CA MET A 1 -17.66 -26.45 24.38
C MET A 1 -16.89 -26.54 23.06
N ARG A 2 -17.52 -26.25 21.91
CA ARG A 2 -16.81 -26.23 20.62
C ARG A 2 -15.85 -25.03 20.63
N ASN A 3 -14.57 -25.24 20.27
CA ASN A 3 -13.63 -24.12 20.07
C ASN A 3 -14.17 -23.15 19.01
N GLN A 4 -14.06 -21.86 19.24
CA GLN A 4 -14.40 -20.85 18.25
C GLN A 4 -13.42 -20.94 17.06
N THR A 5 -13.92 -20.70 15.85
CA THR A 5 -13.12 -20.66 14.63
C THR A 5 -13.16 -19.26 14.05
N PHE A 6 -12.00 -18.59 13.96
CA PHE A 6 -11.84 -17.31 13.27
C PHE A 6 -11.16 -17.53 11.93
N ILE A 7 -11.80 -17.03 10.86
CA ILE A 7 -11.26 -17.10 9.51
C ILE A 7 -10.80 -15.71 9.07
N ILE A 8 -9.61 -15.65 8.49
CA ILE A 8 -9.02 -14.45 7.91
C ILE A 8 -8.82 -14.69 6.42
N VAL A 9 -9.46 -13.87 5.58
CA VAL A 9 -9.38 -13.96 4.12
C VAL A 9 -8.46 -12.86 3.59
N GLY A 10 -7.28 -13.25 3.12
CA GLY A 10 -6.21 -12.41 2.66
C GLY A 10 -4.96 -12.56 3.55
N ALA A 11 -3.95 -13.29 3.07
CA ALA A 11 -2.69 -13.51 3.78
C ALA A 11 -1.62 -12.45 3.41
N GLY A 12 -2.02 -11.17 3.42
CA GLY A 12 -1.10 -10.02 3.32
C GLY A 12 -0.74 -9.47 4.70
N GLN A 13 -0.22 -8.22 4.72
CA GLN A 13 0.19 -7.52 5.94
C GLN A 13 -0.89 -7.54 7.02
N ALA A 14 -2.10 -7.07 6.70
CA ALA A 14 -3.18 -6.98 7.68
C ALA A 14 -3.62 -8.36 8.20
N GLY A 15 -3.76 -9.36 7.32
CA GLY A 15 -4.20 -10.69 7.71
C GLY A 15 -3.21 -11.40 8.64
N ALA A 16 -1.92 -11.37 8.30
CA ALA A 16 -0.87 -11.97 9.12
C ALA A 16 -0.73 -11.29 10.49
N MET A 17 -0.80 -9.95 10.52
CA MET A 17 -0.74 -9.19 11.77
C MET A 17 -1.96 -9.44 12.64
N ALA A 18 -3.16 -9.58 12.06
CA ALA A 18 -4.36 -9.93 12.82
C ALA A 18 -4.24 -11.34 13.44
N ALA A 19 -3.78 -12.33 12.66
CA ALA A 19 -3.57 -13.68 13.18
C ALA A 19 -2.54 -13.71 14.33
N ALA A 20 -1.45 -12.97 14.19
CA ALA A 20 -0.44 -12.83 15.24
C ALA A 20 -1.02 -12.14 16.48
N THR A 21 -1.79 -11.05 16.31
CA THR A 21 -2.42 -10.32 17.40
C THR A 21 -3.41 -11.19 18.15
N LEU A 22 -4.23 -11.99 17.49
CA LEU A 22 -5.15 -12.93 18.14
C LEU A 22 -4.41 -13.87 19.09
N ARG A 23 -3.26 -14.43 18.67
CA ARG A 23 -2.44 -15.29 19.54
C ARG A 23 -1.76 -14.54 20.68
N GLN A 24 -1.27 -13.33 20.42
CA GLN A 24 -0.70 -12.45 21.46
C GLN A 24 -1.74 -12.11 22.55
N GLN A 25 -3.01 -11.95 22.15
CA GLN A 25 -4.13 -11.72 23.05
C GLN A 25 -4.73 -13.03 23.62
N GLN A 26 -4.00 -14.16 23.47
CA GLN A 26 -4.37 -15.45 24.05
C GLN A 26 -5.71 -16.04 23.54
N PHE A 27 -6.10 -15.71 22.31
CA PHE A 27 -7.22 -16.42 21.67
C PHE A 27 -6.86 -17.90 21.53
N ASP A 28 -7.63 -18.79 22.13
CA ASP A 28 -7.40 -20.25 22.20
C ASP A 28 -8.16 -21.05 21.14
N GLY A 29 -9.01 -20.41 20.33
CA GLY A 29 -9.76 -21.04 19.25
C GLY A 29 -8.91 -21.30 18.00
N ASP A 30 -9.55 -21.84 16.95
CA ASP A 30 -8.91 -22.10 15.66
C ASP A 30 -8.75 -20.79 14.87
N ILE A 31 -7.57 -20.58 14.26
CA ILE A 31 -7.30 -19.49 13.34
C ILE A 31 -6.94 -20.08 11.97
N ILE A 32 -7.72 -19.72 10.94
CA ILE A 32 -7.47 -20.10 9.55
C ILE A 32 -7.15 -18.85 8.75
N LEU A 33 -5.92 -18.73 8.23
CA LEU A 33 -5.46 -17.62 7.39
C LEU A 33 -5.35 -18.07 5.94
N ILE A 34 -6.17 -17.52 5.04
CA ILE A 34 -6.30 -17.94 3.65
C ILE A 34 -5.68 -16.89 2.73
N GLY A 35 -4.74 -17.28 1.87
CA GLY A 35 -4.07 -16.42 0.91
C GLY A 35 -4.08 -16.97 -0.50
N LYS A 36 -4.37 -16.10 -1.49
CA LYS A 36 -4.37 -16.49 -2.92
C LYS A 36 -2.95 -16.68 -3.47
N GLU A 37 -1.98 -15.91 -3.00
CA GLU A 37 -0.58 -16.03 -3.42
C GLU A 37 0.02 -17.33 -2.87
N TYR A 38 1.01 -17.89 -3.59
CA TYR A 38 1.73 -19.11 -3.17
C TYR A 38 2.89 -18.82 -2.22
N HIS A 39 2.94 -17.60 -1.71
CA HIS A 39 3.97 -17.13 -0.78
C HIS A 39 3.38 -16.93 0.61
N ALA A 40 4.16 -17.28 1.65
CA ALA A 40 3.84 -16.87 3.01
C ALA A 40 3.75 -15.32 3.09
N PRO A 41 3.02 -14.75 4.06
CA PRO A 41 2.90 -13.30 4.18
C PRO A 41 4.24 -12.59 4.23
N TYR A 42 4.42 -11.54 3.41
CA TYR A 42 5.67 -10.78 3.24
C TYR A 42 5.41 -9.27 3.20
N GLU A 43 6.47 -8.50 3.45
CA GLU A 43 6.44 -7.03 3.34
C GLU A 43 6.51 -6.59 1.88
N ARG A 44 5.47 -5.86 1.41
CA ARG A 44 5.43 -5.33 0.04
C ARG A 44 6.32 -4.10 -0.18
N PRO A 45 6.61 -3.25 0.82
CA PRO A 45 7.41 -2.04 0.59
C PRO A 45 8.82 -2.28 0.05
N ILE A 46 9.41 -3.47 0.26
CA ILE A 46 10.74 -3.78 -0.29
C ILE A 46 10.74 -4.09 -1.79
N LEU A 47 9.56 -4.40 -2.37
CA LEU A 47 9.44 -4.90 -3.73
C LEU A 47 9.84 -3.88 -4.80
N SER A 48 9.75 -2.57 -4.51
CA SER A 48 10.17 -1.48 -5.39
C SER A 48 11.60 -1.01 -5.14
N LYS A 49 12.30 -1.57 -4.16
CA LYS A 49 13.59 -1.12 -3.62
C LYS A 49 14.63 -2.25 -3.61
N GLU A 50 15.11 -2.62 -2.43
CA GLU A 50 16.20 -3.58 -2.22
C GLU A 50 15.97 -4.89 -2.95
N TYR A 51 14.71 -5.36 -2.98
CA TYR A 51 14.37 -6.60 -3.67
C TYR A 51 14.66 -6.55 -5.18
N LEU A 52 14.53 -5.39 -5.83
CA LEU A 52 14.88 -5.22 -7.25
C LEU A 52 16.38 -4.97 -7.47
N ILE A 53 17.02 -4.21 -6.57
CA ILE A 53 18.43 -3.80 -6.70
C ILE A 53 19.36 -5.00 -6.49
N ASN A 54 19.12 -5.78 -5.44
CA ASN A 54 20.00 -6.89 -5.07
C ASN A 54 19.42 -8.24 -5.56
N PRO A 55 20.04 -8.91 -6.55
CA PRO A 55 19.58 -10.20 -7.06
C PRO A 55 19.52 -11.32 -6.01
N GLU A 56 20.36 -11.22 -4.96
CA GLU A 56 20.45 -12.20 -3.87
C GLU A 56 19.45 -11.89 -2.73
N GLU A 57 18.75 -10.74 -2.80
CA GLU A 57 17.81 -10.36 -1.75
C GLU A 57 16.61 -11.30 -1.74
N ALA A 58 16.40 -11.93 -0.59
CA ALA A 58 15.24 -12.79 -0.35
C ALA A 58 13.98 -11.94 -0.03
N PRO A 59 12.79 -12.46 -0.29
CA PRO A 59 11.56 -11.82 0.18
C PRO A 59 11.58 -11.64 1.70
N LYS A 60 11.22 -10.47 2.18
CA LYS A 60 11.11 -10.22 3.62
C LYS A 60 9.77 -10.73 4.14
N TYR A 61 9.76 -11.98 4.60
CA TYR A 61 8.59 -12.58 5.21
C TYR A 61 8.28 -11.90 6.55
N LEU A 62 6.98 -11.71 6.86
CA LEU A 62 6.52 -11.08 8.09
C LEU A 62 6.88 -11.90 9.33
N PHE A 63 6.83 -13.20 9.20
CA PHE A 63 7.16 -14.16 10.23
C PHE A 63 7.94 -15.33 9.61
N SER A 64 8.72 -16.04 10.43
CA SER A 64 9.39 -17.28 10.00
C SER A 64 8.37 -18.37 9.65
N GLU A 65 8.77 -19.36 8.85
CA GLU A 65 7.91 -20.50 8.51
C GLU A 65 7.34 -21.21 9.75
N ASP A 66 8.18 -21.41 10.77
CA ASP A 66 7.79 -22.01 12.04
C ASP A 66 6.77 -21.21 12.84
N PHE A 67 6.64 -19.92 12.59
CA PHE A 67 5.77 -19.05 13.39
C PHE A 67 4.32 -19.52 13.34
N TYR A 68 3.81 -19.78 12.15
CA TYR A 68 2.41 -20.19 11.97
C TYR A 68 2.14 -21.53 12.64
N LEU A 69 3.05 -22.49 12.50
CA LEU A 69 2.95 -23.81 13.12
C LEU A 69 3.01 -23.71 14.66
N LYS A 70 4.01 -23.02 15.20
CA LYS A 70 4.20 -22.84 16.66
C LYS A 70 3.03 -22.12 17.33
N ASN A 71 2.40 -21.20 16.59
CA ASN A 71 1.25 -20.45 17.07
C ASN A 71 -0.09 -21.10 16.63
N GLN A 72 -0.10 -22.32 16.11
CA GLN A 72 -1.31 -23.05 15.70
C GLN A 72 -2.21 -22.21 14.79
N ILE A 73 -1.63 -21.51 13.81
CA ILE A 73 -2.32 -20.77 12.76
C ILE A 73 -2.32 -21.64 11.50
N ASP A 74 -3.50 -22.07 11.05
CA ASP A 74 -3.68 -22.82 9.81
C ASP A 74 -3.52 -21.87 8.60
N LEU A 75 -2.27 -21.74 8.12
CA LEU A 75 -1.95 -20.91 6.96
C LEU A 75 -2.19 -21.67 5.65
N ARG A 76 -3.15 -21.21 4.87
CA ARG A 76 -3.54 -21.80 3.57
C ARG A 76 -3.18 -20.86 2.43
N ILE A 77 -1.97 -20.99 1.90
CA ILE A 77 -1.50 -20.28 0.71
C ILE A 77 -1.99 -20.96 -0.59
N GLY A 78 -2.06 -20.20 -1.69
CA GLY A 78 -2.56 -20.70 -2.97
C GLY A 78 -4.06 -21.03 -2.97
N GLN A 79 -4.82 -20.52 -1.97
CA GLN A 79 -6.25 -20.74 -1.86
C GLN A 79 -7.03 -19.42 -1.90
N SER A 80 -8.16 -19.43 -2.58
CA SER A 80 -9.06 -18.29 -2.67
C SER A 80 -10.44 -18.62 -2.13
N VAL A 81 -11.07 -17.63 -1.52
CA VAL A 81 -12.49 -17.66 -1.17
C VAL A 81 -13.29 -17.10 -2.35
N SER A 82 -14.26 -17.86 -2.82
CA SER A 82 -15.14 -17.49 -3.93
C SER A 82 -16.48 -16.94 -3.49
N GLN A 83 -16.94 -17.26 -2.26
CA GLN A 83 -18.21 -16.80 -1.72
C GLN A 83 -18.17 -16.67 -0.20
N ILE A 84 -18.86 -15.67 0.34
CA ILE A 84 -19.19 -15.55 1.75
C ILE A 84 -20.71 -15.74 1.91
N MET A 85 -21.12 -16.54 2.88
CA MET A 85 -22.52 -16.83 3.21
C MET A 85 -22.79 -16.38 4.66
N PRO A 86 -23.05 -15.08 4.93
CA PRO A 86 -23.18 -14.55 6.27
C PRO A 86 -24.22 -15.29 7.12
N SER A 87 -25.41 -15.51 6.59
CA SER A 87 -26.50 -16.21 7.30
C SER A 87 -26.19 -17.66 7.70
N LYS A 88 -25.14 -18.27 7.10
CA LYS A 88 -24.70 -19.64 7.38
C LYS A 88 -23.37 -19.66 8.14
N HIS A 89 -22.80 -18.50 8.45
CA HIS A 89 -21.46 -18.35 9.01
C HIS A 89 -20.44 -19.23 8.28
N CYS A 90 -20.36 -19.09 6.94
CA CYS A 90 -19.57 -19.97 6.09
C CYS A 90 -18.91 -19.20 4.95
N VAL A 91 -17.67 -19.56 4.64
CA VAL A 91 -16.99 -19.18 3.39
C VAL A 91 -16.86 -20.40 2.49
N VAL A 92 -16.90 -20.17 1.18
CA VAL A 92 -16.71 -21.21 0.14
C VAL A 92 -15.40 -20.91 -0.57
N LEU A 93 -14.53 -21.91 -0.66
CA LEU A 93 -13.28 -21.83 -1.41
C LEU A 93 -13.52 -22.04 -2.91
N GLU A 94 -12.60 -21.58 -3.77
CA GLU A 94 -12.69 -21.78 -5.23
C GLU A 94 -12.77 -23.28 -5.61
N ASN A 95 -12.18 -24.18 -4.81
CA ASN A 95 -12.27 -25.63 -5.01
C ASN A 95 -13.58 -26.27 -4.51
N GLY A 96 -14.55 -25.45 -4.06
CA GLY A 96 -15.84 -25.90 -3.54
C GLY A 96 -15.84 -26.29 -2.04
N GLY A 97 -14.69 -26.29 -1.38
CA GLY A 97 -14.58 -26.54 0.06
C GLY A 97 -15.33 -25.48 0.87
N LYS A 98 -15.96 -25.87 1.97
CA LYS A 98 -16.73 -24.99 2.85
C LYS A 98 -16.11 -24.96 4.23
N LEU A 99 -15.89 -23.76 4.77
CA LEU A 99 -15.34 -23.53 6.10
C LEU A 99 -16.33 -22.69 6.91
N ARG A 100 -16.69 -23.17 8.10
CA ARG A 100 -17.53 -22.42 9.04
C ARG A 100 -16.66 -21.50 9.89
N TYR A 101 -17.19 -20.32 10.24
CA TYR A 101 -16.54 -19.37 11.15
C TYR A 101 -17.49 -18.91 12.25
N ASP A 102 -16.94 -18.52 13.38
CA ASP A 102 -17.61 -17.75 14.41
C ASP A 102 -17.37 -16.25 14.17
N LYS A 103 -16.17 -15.87 13.71
CA LYS A 103 -15.85 -14.53 13.21
C LYS A 103 -15.06 -14.60 11.91
N LEU A 104 -15.28 -13.62 11.04
CA LEU A 104 -14.62 -13.51 9.74
C LEU A 104 -13.92 -12.15 9.63
N LEU A 105 -12.65 -12.15 9.21
CA LEU A 105 -11.90 -10.94 8.90
C LEU A 105 -11.52 -10.89 7.41
N LEU A 106 -11.87 -9.81 6.72
CA LEU A 106 -11.62 -9.58 5.32
C LEU A 106 -10.43 -8.64 5.13
N THR A 107 -9.33 -9.15 4.57
CA THR A 107 -8.06 -8.41 4.39
C THR A 107 -7.50 -8.58 2.97
N MET A 108 -8.40 -8.68 1.96
CA MET A 108 -8.04 -8.95 0.57
C MET A 108 -7.23 -7.84 -0.09
N GLY A 109 -7.18 -6.64 0.52
CA GLY A 109 -6.41 -5.52 0.02
C GLY A 109 -6.85 -5.03 -1.37
N ALA A 110 -5.87 -4.74 -2.22
CA ALA A 110 -6.08 -4.21 -3.56
C ALA A 110 -5.20 -4.92 -4.59
N ARG A 111 -5.53 -4.74 -5.86
CA ARG A 111 -4.69 -5.08 -7.02
C ARG A 111 -4.28 -3.81 -7.75
N ALA A 112 -3.22 -3.88 -8.56
CA ALA A 112 -2.89 -2.80 -9.47
C ALA A 112 -4.06 -2.56 -10.44
N ARG A 113 -4.47 -1.29 -10.59
CA ARG A 113 -5.49 -0.91 -11.56
C ARG A 113 -4.96 -1.19 -12.96
N ARG A 114 -5.77 -1.82 -13.80
CA ARG A 114 -5.38 -2.16 -15.17
C ARG A 114 -5.54 -0.98 -16.11
N PHE A 115 -4.66 -0.92 -17.10
CA PHE A 115 -4.70 0.08 -18.17
C PHE A 115 -4.78 -0.62 -19.53
N PRO A 116 -6.00 -0.86 -20.05
CA PRO A 116 -6.19 -1.65 -21.26
C PRO A 116 -5.39 -1.14 -22.46
N LEU A 117 -5.20 0.20 -22.59
CA LEU A 117 -4.40 0.81 -23.64
C LEU A 117 -2.95 0.31 -23.65
N LEU A 118 -2.37 0.02 -22.48
CA LEU A 118 -1.02 -0.52 -22.38
C LEU A 118 -1.03 -2.05 -22.40
N ASP A 119 -1.99 -2.68 -21.72
CA ASP A 119 -2.07 -4.14 -21.61
C ASP A 119 -2.17 -4.85 -22.96
N GLN A 120 -2.83 -4.22 -23.95
CA GLN A 120 -2.95 -4.75 -25.33
C GLN A 120 -1.61 -4.85 -26.08
N LEU A 121 -0.55 -4.16 -25.61
CA LEU A 121 0.78 -4.26 -26.21
C LEU A 121 1.49 -5.59 -25.90
N GLY A 122 0.99 -6.34 -24.91
CA GLY A 122 1.44 -7.68 -24.56
C GLY A 122 2.71 -7.69 -23.70
N GLU A 123 3.81 -8.16 -24.27
CA GLU A 123 5.08 -8.31 -23.56
C GLU A 123 5.73 -6.97 -23.19
N ASN A 124 6.54 -6.98 -22.13
CA ASN A 124 7.30 -5.83 -21.59
C ASN A 124 6.41 -4.75 -20.96
N ILE A 125 5.18 -5.10 -20.59
CA ILE A 125 4.25 -4.26 -19.84
C ILE A 125 4.09 -4.81 -18.44
N TYR A 126 4.38 -4.00 -17.42
CA TYR A 126 4.45 -4.44 -16.04
C TYR A 126 3.66 -3.54 -15.10
N THR A 127 3.19 -4.14 -14.03
CA THR A 127 2.73 -3.47 -12.81
C THR A 127 3.50 -4.04 -11.63
N LEU A 128 3.50 -3.36 -10.48
CA LEU A 128 4.11 -3.88 -9.26
C LEU A 128 3.10 -3.91 -8.12
N ARG A 129 2.76 -5.10 -7.67
CA ARG A 129 1.95 -5.32 -6.46
C ARG A 129 2.35 -6.58 -5.70
N THR A 130 2.72 -7.64 -6.41
CA THR A 130 3.01 -8.95 -5.83
C THR A 130 4.49 -9.28 -5.94
N LEU A 131 4.92 -10.29 -5.17
CA LEU A 131 6.29 -10.82 -5.27
C LEU A 131 6.57 -11.36 -6.68
N ASP A 132 5.59 -12.01 -7.32
CA ASP A 132 5.73 -12.50 -8.69
C ASP A 132 5.90 -11.35 -9.69
N ASP A 133 5.23 -10.20 -9.47
CA ASP A 133 5.45 -9.00 -10.28
C ASP A 133 6.89 -8.50 -10.11
N ALA A 134 7.38 -8.43 -8.87
CA ALA A 134 8.74 -7.99 -8.58
C ALA A 134 9.79 -8.93 -9.17
N GLN A 135 9.57 -10.24 -9.14
CA GLN A 135 10.46 -11.23 -9.77
C GLN A 135 10.56 -11.02 -11.29
N ARG A 136 9.42 -10.76 -11.95
CA ARG A 136 9.40 -10.45 -13.39
C ARG A 136 10.12 -9.14 -13.70
N LEU A 137 9.88 -8.10 -12.89
CA LEU A 137 10.56 -6.81 -13.04
C LEU A 137 12.07 -6.93 -12.83
N ARG A 138 12.53 -7.67 -11.83
CA ARG A 138 13.97 -7.93 -11.56
C ARG A 138 14.68 -8.55 -12.79
N GLN A 139 13.97 -9.37 -13.56
CA GLN A 139 14.50 -9.97 -14.78
C GLN A 139 14.51 -8.98 -15.96
N ALA A 140 13.52 -8.08 -16.01
CA ALA A 140 13.31 -7.18 -17.12
C ALA A 140 14.15 -5.89 -17.02
N VAL A 141 14.23 -5.28 -15.82
CA VAL A 141 14.99 -4.04 -15.58
C VAL A 141 16.47 -4.34 -15.66
N LYS A 142 17.16 -3.77 -16.66
CA LYS A 142 18.60 -3.98 -16.92
C LYS A 142 19.24 -2.66 -17.32
N LYS A 143 20.56 -2.62 -17.19
CA LYS A 143 21.40 -1.51 -17.67
C LYS A 143 21.08 -1.17 -19.14
N ASP A 144 21.13 0.10 -19.47
CA ASP A 144 20.91 0.69 -20.80
C ASP A 144 19.50 0.50 -21.38
N LYS A 145 18.56 -0.13 -20.65
CA LYS A 145 17.15 -0.21 -21.06
C LYS A 145 16.46 1.16 -20.91
N ARG A 146 15.60 1.48 -21.88
CA ARG A 146 14.69 2.63 -21.81
C ARG A 146 13.41 2.21 -21.12
N ILE A 147 13.17 2.74 -19.93
CA ILE A 147 12.01 2.38 -19.10
C ILE A 147 11.06 3.57 -19.05
N LEU A 148 9.82 3.32 -19.47
CA LEU A 148 8.74 4.29 -19.35
C LEU A 148 7.91 3.95 -18.11
N ILE A 149 7.87 4.86 -17.17
CA ILE A 149 7.04 4.73 -15.96
C ILE A 149 5.82 5.61 -16.12
N VAL A 150 4.62 5.02 -16.03
CA VAL A 150 3.35 5.73 -16.13
C VAL A 150 2.74 5.84 -14.74
N GLY A 151 2.75 7.07 -14.21
CA GLY A 151 2.32 7.43 -12.86
C GLY A 151 3.48 7.89 -11.97
N GLY A 152 3.46 9.14 -11.54
CA GLY A 152 4.43 9.80 -10.65
C GLY A 152 4.06 9.68 -9.16
N GLY A 153 3.33 8.62 -8.74
CA GLY A 153 3.06 8.33 -7.33
C GLY A 153 4.26 7.67 -6.64
N VAL A 154 4.12 7.34 -5.35
CA VAL A 154 5.18 6.76 -4.51
C VAL A 154 5.90 5.58 -5.17
N ILE A 155 5.14 4.56 -5.61
CA ILE A 155 5.70 3.35 -6.21
C ILE A 155 6.38 3.65 -7.55
N GLY A 156 5.79 4.53 -8.38
CA GLY A 156 6.39 4.93 -9.65
C GLY A 156 7.74 5.61 -9.45
N LEU A 157 7.86 6.49 -8.47
CA LEU A 157 9.11 7.19 -8.16
C LEU A 157 10.17 6.26 -7.53
N GLU A 158 9.77 5.36 -6.63
CA GLU A 158 10.67 4.34 -6.10
C GLU A 158 11.23 3.46 -7.23
N LEU A 159 10.37 3.04 -8.17
CA LEU A 159 10.79 2.29 -9.35
C LEU A 159 11.67 3.11 -10.30
N ALA A 160 11.42 4.43 -10.42
CA ALA A 160 12.28 5.31 -11.19
C ALA A 160 13.69 5.39 -10.59
N ALA A 161 13.79 5.62 -9.28
CA ALA A 161 15.05 5.63 -8.56
C ALA A 161 15.81 4.30 -8.72
N THR A 162 15.15 3.20 -8.37
CA THR A 162 15.73 1.84 -8.46
C THR A 162 16.18 1.49 -9.89
N SER A 163 15.38 1.81 -10.90
CA SER A 163 15.72 1.52 -12.29
C SER A 163 16.94 2.31 -12.75
N CYS A 164 17.04 3.60 -12.38
CA CYS A 164 18.23 4.41 -12.67
C CYS A 164 19.48 3.89 -11.95
N GLU A 165 19.37 3.47 -10.68
CA GLU A 165 20.49 2.87 -9.94
C GLU A 165 20.98 1.58 -10.60
N LEU A 166 20.09 0.84 -11.27
CA LEU A 166 20.43 -0.34 -12.08
C LEU A 166 21.00 0.03 -13.48
N GLY A 167 21.15 1.33 -13.77
CA GLY A 167 21.73 1.85 -15.01
C GLY A 167 20.77 1.94 -16.19
N ALA A 168 19.46 1.93 -15.95
CA ALA A 168 18.46 2.15 -16.99
C ALA A 168 18.25 3.66 -17.27
N ASN A 169 17.75 3.99 -18.47
CA ASN A 169 17.29 5.33 -18.84
C ASN A 169 15.79 5.42 -18.54
N VAL A 170 15.41 6.30 -17.62
CA VAL A 170 14.04 6.35 -17.11
C VAL A 170 13.32 7.61 -17.53
N THR A 171 12.11 7.45 -18.03
CA THR A 171 11.16 8.54 -18.29
C THR A 171 9.87 8.29 -17.52
N VAL A 172 9.44 9.26 -16.73
CA VAL A 172 8.16 9.24 -15.98
C VAL A 172 7.14 10.09 -16.71
N ILE A 173 5.95 9.55 -16.93
CA ILE A 173 4.79 10.23 -17.51
C ILE A 173 3.71 10.32 -16.43
N GLU A 174 3.35 11.54 -16.03
CA GLU A 174 2.37 11.82 -15.01
C GLU A 174 1.28 12.75 -15.52
N GLN A 175 0.03 12.41 -15.25
CA GLN A 175 -1.13 13.18 -15.70
C GLN A 175 -1.33 14.45 -14.89
N ALA A 176 -0.92 14.46 -13.63
CA ALA A 176 -0.96 15.63 -12.76
C ALA A 176 0.18 16.61 -13.11
N ASP A 177 0.03 17.84 -12.68
CA ASP A 177 1.01 18.91 -12.82
C ASP A 177 2.26 18.71 -11.96
N ASN A 178 2.20 17.85 -10.96
CA ASN A 178 3.34 17.48 -10.11
C ASN A 178 3.27 16.01 -9.66
N ILE A 179 4.35 15.51 -9.08
CA ILE A 179 4.49 14.16 -8.56
C ILE A 179 3.91 14.05 -7.13
N MET A 180 3.51 12.83 -6.71
CA MET A 180 3.01 12.53 -5.35
C MET A 180 1.85 13.42 -4.86
N GLY A 181 1.10 14.10 -5.73
CA GLY A 181 0.10 15.12 -5.39
C GLY A 181 -0.97 14.70 -4.37
N ARG A 182 -1.24 13.39 -4.24
CA ARG A 182 -2.20 12.88 -3.26
C ARG A 182 -1.65 12.71 -1.84
N CYS A 183 -0.34 12.67 -1.67
CA CYS A 183 0.26 12.23 -0.41
C CYS A 183 1.46 13.04 0.07
N ALA A 184 1.88 14.07 -0.66
CA ALA A 184 3.01 14.91 -0.31
C ALA A 184 2.65 16.40 -0.42
N PRO A 185 3.15 17.26 0.48
CA PRO A 185 3.00 18.72 0.35
C PRO A 185 3.85 19.25 -0.81
N PRO A 186 3.50 20.44 -1.38
CA PRO A 186 4.18 21.03 -2.53
C PRO A 186 5.71 21.11 -2.37
N LEU A 187 6.19 21.54 -1.21
CA LEU A 187 7.63 21.63 -0.92
C LEU A 187 8.35 20.27 -1.05
N LEU A 188 7.71 19.17 -0.64
CA LEU A 188 8.27 17.82 -0.80
C LEU A 188 8.20 17.35 -2.25
N GLN A 189 7.12 17.68 -2.96
CA GLN A 189 6.98 17.35 -4.39
C GLN A 189 8.10 17.98 -5.20
N ASP A 190 8.33 19.28 -5.03
CA ASP A 190 9.38 20.02 -5.73
C ASP A 190 10.78 19.51 -5.37
N TYR A 191 11.03 19.23 -4.10
CA TYR A 191 12.29 18.64 -3.65
C TYR A 191 12.56 17.30 -4.33
N LEU A 192 11.58 16.39 -4.34
CA LEU A 192 11.73 15.07 -4.95
C LEU A 192 11.86 15.15 -6.48
N LEU A 193 11.07 16.01 -7.14
CA LEU A 193 11.15 16.21 -8.58
C LEU A 193 12.55 16.64 -8.99
N ASN A 194 13.12 17.65 -8.31
CA ASN A 194 14.48 18.12 -8.54
C ASN A 194 15.50 17.01 -8.33
N ARG A 195 15.41 16.21 -7.26
CA ARG A 195 16.32 15.09 -7.00
C ARG A 195 16.28 14.03 -8.10
N HIS A 196 15.10 13.67 -8.59
CA HIS A 196 14.97 12.74 -9.69
C HIS A 196 15.57 13.29 -10.99
N GLN A 197 15.34 14.57 -11.30
CA GLN A 197 15.89 15.21 -12.49
C GLN A 197 17.42 15.32 -12.44
N GLU A 198 17.99 15.69 -11.28
CA GLU A 198 19.45 15.68 -11.05
C GLU A 198 20.09 14.31 -11.25
N LYS A 199 19.33 13.24 -11.00
CA LYS A 199 19.75 11.84 -11.23
C LYS A 199 19.48 11.34 -12.65
N GLY A 200 18.99 12.21 -13.54
CA GLY A 200 18.79 11.90 -14.96
C GLY A 200 17.43 11.31 -15.32
N VAL A 201 16.46 11.29 -14.40
CA VAL A 201 15.08 10.90 -14.75
C VAL A 201 14.42 12.02 -15.55
N GLN A 202 13.84 11.66 -16.69
CA GLN A 202 13.05 12.59 -17.50
C GLN A 202 11.58 12.57 -17.04
N PHE A 203 10.92 13.74 -17.06
CA PHE A 203 9.52 13.85 -16.68
C PHE A 203 8.68 14.52 -17.76
N PHE A 204 7.51 13.94 -18.02
CA PHE A 204 6.39 14.55 -18.72
C PHE A 204 5.26 14.71 -17.71
N LEU A 205 5.12 15.91 -17.12
CA LEU A 205 4.05 16.28 -16.19
C LEU A 205 2.89 16.91 -16.96
N ASP A 206 1.69 16.98 -16.35
CA ASP A 206 0.45 17.43 -17.01
C ASP A 206 0.20 16.72 -18.35
N THR A 207 0.59 15.44 -18.42
CA THR A 207 0.70 14.71 -19.67
C THR A 207 -0.04 13.39 -19.65
N ARG A 208 -0.89 13.17 -20.65
CA ARG A 208 -1.66 11.93 -20.82
C ARG A 208 -1.22 11.15 -22.05
N ILE A 209 -1.26 9.84 -21.95
CA ILE A 209 -1.06 8.93 -23.08
C ILE A 209 -2.38 8.86 -23.86
N VAL A 210 -2.33 9.20 -25.16
CA VAL A 210 -3.49 9.15 -26.04
C VAL A 210 -3.48 7.92 -26.96
N SER A 211 -2.30 7.37 -27.22
CA SER A 211 -2.13 6.17 -28.06
C SER A 211 -0.87 5.41 -27.63
N ALA A 212 -0.91 4.11 -27.79
CA ALA A 212 0.22 3.23 -27.51
C ALA A 212 0.30 2.15 -28.60
N GLN A 213 1.51 1.87 -29.11
CA GLN A 213 1.72 0.87 -30.15
C GLN A 213 3.07 0.18 -29.99
N LYS A 214 3.20 -1.04 -30.52
CA LYS A 214 4.46 -1.77 -30.61
C LYS A 214 5.00 -1.62 -32.03
N GLN A 215 6.26 -1.16 -32.15
CA GLN A 215 6.97 -1.03 -33.44
C GLN A 215 8.24 -1.90 -33.36
N GLY A 216 8.18 -3.10 -33.96
CA GLY A 216 9.23 -4.09 -33.76
C GLY A 216 9.38 -4.49 -32.30
N SER A 217 10.54 -4.26 -31.71
CA SER A 217 10.83 -4.48 -30.30
C SER A 217 10.55 -3.26 -29.41
N GLU A 218 10.24 -2.10 -30.01
CA GLU A 218 10.05 -0.85 -29.28
C GLU A 218 8.58 -0.64 -28.91
N LEU A 219 8.38 -0.04 -27.74
CA LEU A 219 7.09 0.42 -27.26
C LEU A 219 7.02 1.93 -27.45
N VAL A 220 6.04 2.40 -28.23
CA VAL A 220 5.88 3.82 -28.59
C VAL A 220 4.61 4.35 -27.95
N LEU A 221 4.75 5.37 -27.13
CA LEU A 221 3.63 6.12 -26.54
C LEU A 221 3.49 7.46 -27.25
N ILE A 222 2.26 7.83 -27.60
CA ILE A 222 1.91 9.15 -28.11
C ILE A 222 1.25 9.92 -27.00
N LEU A 223 1.76 11.08 -26.70
CA LEU A 223 1.28 11.96 -25.65
C LEU A 223 0.25 12.95 -26.21
N ASN A 224 -0.59 13.51 -25.34
CA ASN A 224 -1.58 14.54 -25.70
C ASN A 224 -0.94 15.83 -26.27
N THR A 225 0.35 16.05 -26.03
CA THR A 225 1.16 17.11 -26.63
C THR A 225 1.56 16.83 -28.07
N GLY A 226 1.34 15.61 -28.56
CA GLY A 226 1.80 15.13 -29.87
C GLY A 226 3.21 14.51 -29.86
N GLU A 227 3.91 14.59 -28.74
CA GLU A 227 5.25 13.98 -28.60
C GLU A 227 5.19 12.46 -28.59
N LYS A 228 6.27 11.84 -29.08
CA LYS A 228 6.48 10.40 -29.07
C LYS A 228 7.55 10.05 -28.04
N VAL A 229 7.21 9.14 -27.14
CA VAL A 229 8.17 8.59 -26.19
C VAL A 229 8.35 7.10 -26.47
N ILE A 230 9.62 6.69 -26.58
CA ILE A 230 9.99 5.33 -27.00
C ILE A 230 10.71 4.63 -25.86
N GLY A 231 10.26 3.43 -25.52
CA GLY A 231 10.86 2.59 -24.49
C GLY A 231 10.97 1.12 -24.90
N ASP A 232 11.72 0.38 -24.10
CA ASP A 232 11.86 -1.06 -24.23
C ASP A 232 10.93 -1.78 -23.24
N ILE A 233 10.57 -1.08 -22.15
CA ILE A 233 9.74 -1.58 -21.05
C ILE A 233 8.79 -0.46 -20.62
N ILE A 234 7.55 -0.81 -20.31
CA ILE A 234 6.60 0.09 -19.65
C ILE A 234 6.24 -0.51 -18.28
N ILE A 235 6.38 0.30 -17.22
CA ILE A 235 5.90 -0.02 -15.88
C ILE A 235 4.84 1.02 -15.54
N TYR A 236 3.61 0.59 -15.17
CA TYR A 236 2.59 1.55 -14.84
C TYR A 236 2.00 1.34 -13.46
N GLY A 237 1.76 2.47 -12.76
CA GLY A 237 1.19 2.53 -11.43
C GLY A 237 0.14 3.64 -11.33
N ILE A 238 -1.01 3.43 -11.97
CA ILE A 238 -2.10 4.41 -12.09
C ILE A 238 -3.16 4.28 -10.98
N GLY A 239 -2.78 3.73 -9.83
CA GLY A 239 -3.62 3.54 -8.67
C GLY A 239 -3.96 2.08 -8.39
N ALA A 240 -4.82 1.89 -7.39
CA ALA A 240 -5.25 0.60 -6.91
C ALA A 240 -6.73 0.33 -7.24
N GLU A 241 -7.08 -0.93 -7.39
CA GLU A 241 -8.44 -1.43 -7.47
C GLU A 241 -8.70 -2.33 -6.26
N PHE A 242 -9.67 -1.98 -5.44
CA PHE A 242 -9.92 -2.65 -4.17
C PHE A 242 -10.74 -3.92 -4.37
N ARG A 243 -10.42 -4.94 -3.59
CA ARG A 243 -11.04 -6.27 -3.74
C ARG A 243 -12.27 -6.40 -2.85
N ASP A 244 -13.25 -5.50 -3.00
CA ASP A 244 -14.48 -5.46 -2.21
C ASP A 244 -15.64 -6.27 -2.82
N GLN A 245 -15.51 -6.77 -4.05
CA GLN A 245 -16.58 -7.50 -4.74
C GLN A 245 -17.10 -8.70 -3.94
N LEU A 246 -16.21 -9.47 -3.32
CA LEU A 246 -16.59 -10.63 -2.48
C LEU A 246 -17.48 -10.20 -1.29
N ALA A 247 -17.24 -9.04 -0.73
CA ALA A 247 -18.04 -8.47 0.35
C ALA A 247 -19.38 -7.91 -0.18
N ALA A 248 -19.36 -7.25 -1.32
CA ALA A 248 -20.57 -6.74 -1.99
C ALA A 248 -21.51 -7.89 -2.36
N ASP A 249 -20.99 -8.98 -2.93
CA ASP A 249 -21.78 -10.17 -3.30
C ASP A 249 -22.37 -10.86 -2.06
N ALA A 250 -21.77 -10.68 -0.90
CA ALA A 250 -22.29 -11.18 0.38
C ALA A 250 -23.30 -10.23 1.05
N GLY A 251 -23.61 -9.08 0.42
CA GLY A 251 -24.57 -8.10 0.94
C GLY A 251 -23.99 -7.12 1.97
N LEU A 252 -22.67 -7.07 2.15
CA LEU A 252 -22.04 -6.08 3.01
C LEU A 252 -22.07 -4.69 2.36
N VAL A 253 -22.09 -3.64 3.20
CA VAL A 253 -22.03 -2.27 2.69
C VAL A 253 -20.63 -1.98 2.12
N THR A 254 -20.60 -1.63 0.83
CA THR A 254 -19.39 -1.24 0.11
C THR A 254 -19.61 0.08 -0.64
N ASN A 255 -18.52 0.84 -0.85
CA ASN A 255 -18.51 2.06 -1.66
C ASN A 255 -17.14 2.21 -2.34
N GLY A 256 -16.79 1.28 -3.25
CA GLY A 256 -15.43 1.14 -3.79
C GLY A 256 -14.44 0.69 -2.72
N GLY A 257 -14.91 0.00 -1.70
CA GLY A 257 -14.20 -0.61 -0.58
C GLY A 257 -15.19 -1.02 0.50
N ILE A 258 -14.80 -1.89 1.42
CA ILE A 258 -15.66 -2.38 2.51
C ILE A 258 -15.80 -1.27 3.56
N VAL A 259 -17.04 -0.84 3.83
CA VAL A 259 -17.30 0.17 4.86
C VAL A 259 -17.17 -0.46 6.24
N ILE A 260 -16.33 0.15 7.08
CA ILE A 260 -16.09 -0.28 8.45
C ILE A 260 -16.28 0.87 9.45
N ASP A 261 -16.58 0.51 10.69
CA ASP A 261 -16.57 1.43 11.83
C ASP A 261 -15.17 1.60 12.45
N SER A 262 -15.07 2.32 13.57
CA SER A 262 -13.82 2.52 14.31
C SER A 262 -13.25 1.25 14.95
N ARG A 263 -14.06 0.19 15.05
CA ARG A 263 -13.66 -1.14 15.53
C ARG A 263 -13.35 -2.12 14.39
N CYS A 264 -13.26 -1.62 13.16
CA CYS A 264 -13.11 -2.42 11.94
C CYS A 264 -14.27 -3.41 11.67
N GLN A 265 -15.44 -3.21 12.30
CA GLN A 265 -16.63 -4.02 12.07
C GLN A 265 -17.35 -3.55 10.81
N THR A 266 -17.83 -4.48 10.00
CA THR A 266 -18.63 -4.22 8.80
C THR A 266 -20.12 -4.02 9.16
N SER A 267 -20.99 -3.98 8.15
CA SER A 267 -22.45 -4.00 8.37
C SER A 267 -22.98 -5.31 8.96
N GLU A 268 -22.18 -6.37 8.96
CA GLU A 268 -22.50 -7.67 9.55
C GLU A 268 -21.74 -7.85 10.87
N PRO A 269 -22.43 -8.18 11.99
CA PRO A 269 -21.85 -8.18 13.34
C PRO A 269 -20.64 -9.11 13.55
N ASP A 270 -20.57 -10.21 12.78
CA ASP A 270 -19.52 -11.22 12.91
C ASP A 270 -18.48 -11.15 11.78
N ILE A 271 -18.56 -10.08 10.96
CA ILE A 271 -17.64 -9.84 9.87
C ILE A 271 -16.92 -8.50 10.06
N PHE A 272 -15.60 -8.56 9.98
CA PHE A 272 -14.67 -7.43 10.13
C PHE A 272 -13.88 -7.25 8.84
N ALA A 273 -13.27 -6.07 8.65
CA ALA A 273 -12.33 -5.88 7.56
C ALA A 273 -11.18 -4.96 7.98
N ALA A 274 -9.99 -5.14 7.35
CA ALA A 274 -8.80 -4.36 7.65
C ALA A 274 -7.88 -4.19 6.43
N GLY A 275 -7.13 -3.10 6.40
CA GLY A 275 -6.15 -2.75 5.36
C GLY A 275 -6.77 -2.03 4.17
N ASP A 276 -6.06 -2.05 3.03
CA ASP A 276 -6.37 -1.22 1.85
C ASP A 276 -7.81 -1.42 1.31
N VAL A 277 -8.42 -2.58 1.54
CA VAL A 277 -9.78 -2.89 1.08
C VAL A 277 -10.85 -2.06 1.78
N CYS A 278 -10.51 -1.39 2.89
CA CYS A 278 -11.47 -0.73 3.76
C CYS A 278 -11.69 0.74 3.43
N LEU A 279 -12.93 1.18 3.68
CA LEU A 279 -13.31 2.57 3.87
C LEU A 279 -13.78 2.72 5.31
N GLN A 280 -12.99 3.41 6.13
CA GLN A 280 -13.33 3.64 7.53
C GLN A 280 -14.23 4.85 7.67
N ARG A 281 -15.34 4.69 8.39
CA ARG A 281 -16.22 5.80 8.76
C ARG A 281 -15.62 6.55 9.95
N GLU A 282 -15.35 7.84 9.76
CA GLU A 282 -14.91 8.72 10.83
C GLU A 282 -16.04 8.96 11.82
N PRO A 283 -15.83 8.74 13.13
CA PRO A 283 -16.92 8.82 14.12
C PRO A 283 -17.53 10.21 14.28
N LEU A 284 -16.73 11.28 14.06
CA LEU A 284 -17.17 12.66 14.27
C LEU A 284 -17.87 13.26 13.05
N THR A 285 -17.33 13.03 11.84
CA THR A 285 -17.85 13.65 10.60
C THR A 285 -18.77 12.72 9.84
N GLY A 286 -18.67 11.40 10.04
CA GLY A 286 -19.35 10.39 9.23
C GLY A 286 -18.71 10.13 7.86
N ASP A 287 -17.64 10.86 7.52
CA ASP A 287 -16.94 10.72 6.25
C ASP A 287 -16.28 9.35 6.10
N LEU A 288 -16.17 8.89 4.88
CA LEU A 288 -15.47 7.66 4.55
C LEU A 288 -14.04 7.97 4.13
N GLN A 289 -13.09 7.46 4.89
CA GLN A 289 -11.66 7.65 4.64
C GLN A 289 -10.98 6.35 4.28
N ARG A 290 -10.08 6.42 3.30
CA ARG A 290 -9.18 5.33 2.92
C ARG A 290 -7.74 5.68 3.26
N ARG A 291 -7.02 4.73 3.83
CA ARG A 291 -5.60 4.87 4.14
C ARG A 291 -4.86 3.63 3.65
N GLU A 292 -4.19 3.76 2.50
CA GLU A 292 -3.48 2.68 1.81
C GLU A 292 -2.01 2.63 2.28
N THR A 293 -1.79 2.45 3.59
CA THR A 293 -0.44 2.42 4.16
C THR A 293 -0.17 1.14 4.93
N TRP A 294 1.10 0.75 4.98
CA TRP A 294 1.59 -0.38 5.78
C TRP A 294 1.22 -0.22 7.26
N GLU A 295 1.37 1.00 7.79
CA GLU A 295 0.99 1.31 9.17
C GLU A 295 -0.49 1.09 9.41
N ASN A 296 -1.36 1.62 8.54
CA ASN A 296 -2.80 1.47 8.67
C ASN A 296 -3.23 0.00 8.58
N ALA A 297 -2.59 -0.80 7.72
CA ALA A 297 -2.86 -2.24 7.64
C ALA A 297 -2.56 -2.95 8.97
N ASN A 298 -1.43 -2.63 9.62
CA ASN A 298 -1.07 -3.16 10.94
C ASN A 298 -2.03 -2.68 12.04
N ARG A 299 -2.34 -1.39 12.03
CA ARG A 299 -3.22 -0.76 13.02
C ARG A 299 -4.62 -1.34 12.96
N GLN A 300 -5.24 -1.38 11.77
CA GLN A 300 -6.57 -1.95 11.60
C GLN A 300 -6.60 -3.45 11.90
N ALA A 301 -5.56 -4.20 11.55
CA ALA A 301 -5.42 -5.61 11.91
C ALA A 301 -5.47 -5.83 13.43
N THR A 302 -4.74 -5.00 14.18
CA THR A 302 -4.73 -5.05 15.64
C THR A 302 -6.10 -4.68 16.22
N ILE A 303 -6.73 -3.61 15.73
CA ILE A 303 -8.06 -3.19 16.15
C ILE A 303 -9.10 -4.30 15.89
N ALA A 304 -9.10 -4.84 14.67
CA ALA A 304 -10.01 -5.91 14.26
C ALA A 304 -9.86 -7.16 15.14
N ALA A 305 -8.62 -7.59 15.40
CA ALA A 305 -8.35 -8.74 16.27
C ALA A 305 -8.91 -8.56 17.69
N HIS A 306 -8.69 -7.38 18.29
CA HIS A 306 -9.28 -7.05 19.60
C HIS A 306 -10.82 -7.04 19.54
N ALA A 307 -11.39 -6.42 18.52
CA ALA A 307 -12.84 -6.34 18.36
C ALA A 307 -13.49 -7.73 18.17
N MET A 308 -12.86 -8.62 17.39
CA MET A 308 -13.31 -10.00 17.21
C MET A 308 -13.35 -10.79 18.52
N MET A 309 -12.44 -10.49 19.45
CA MET A 309 -12.39 -11.09 20.79
C MET A 309 -13.28 -10.37 21.81
N GLY A 310 -13.97 -9.29 21.44
CA GLY A 310 -14.75 -8.46 22.36
C GLY A 310 -13.90 -7.58 23.28
N LEU A 311 -12.60 -7.41 23.00
CA LEU A 311 -11.67 -6.59 23.77
C LEU A 311 -11.72 -5.11 23.32
N ALA A 312 -11.29 -4.21 24.22
CA ALA A 312 -11.10 -2.82 23.87
C ALA A 312 -9.89 -2.69 22.91
N PRO A 313 -10.04 -1.98 21.77
CA PRO A 313 -8.91 -1.76 20.88
C PRO A 313 -7.89 -0.79 21.49
N PRO A 314 -6.60 -0.89 21.08
CA PRO A 314 -5.62 0.09 21.47
C PRO A 314 -5.94 1.47 20.88
N GLN A 315 -5.44 2.53 21.55
CA GLN A 315 -5.60 3.89 21.05
C GLN A 315 -4.92 4.06 19.67
N PRO A 316 -5.57 4.69 18.69
CA PRO A 316 -4.97 4.92 17.39
C PRO A 316 -3.85 5.96 17.48
N GLY A 317 -2.75 5.72 16.77
CA GLY A 317 -1.71 6.73 16.53
C GLY A 317 -2.06 7.66 15.37
N ALA A 318 -1.25 8.71 15.16
CA ALA A 318 -1.37 9.55 13.97
C ALA A 318 -1.07 8.72 12.70
N PRO A 319 -1.78 8.97 11.58
CA PRO A 319 -1.48 8.32 10.31
C PRO A 319 -0.03 8.57 9.90
N TRP A 320 0.67 7.52 9.51
CA TRP A 320 2.09 7.60 9.17
C TRP A 320 2.41 6.69 7.99
N PHE A 321 3.32 7.14 7.12
CA PHE A 321 3.91 6.33 6.07
C PHE A 321 5.31 6.83 5.70
N TRP A 322 6.03 6.10 4.85
CA TRP A 322 7.35 6.48 4.39
C TRP A 322 7.59 6.04 2.93
N THR A 323 8.61 6.64 2.35
CA THR A 323 9.23 6.19 1.11
C THR A 323 10.74 6.31 1.21
N ASP A 324 11.45 5.44 0.51
CA ASP A 324 12.91 5.49 0.38
C ASP A 324 13.24 5.61 -1.11
N GLN A 325 13.96 6.66 -1.47
CA GLN A 325 14.33 6.97 -2.86
C GLN A 325 15.73 7.57 -2.84
N TRP A 326 16.63 7.10 -3.70
CA TRP A 326 18.01 7.61 -3.79
C TRP A 326 18.80 7.53 -2.47
N GLY A 327 18.53 6.53 -1.64
CA GLY A 327 19.11 6.44 -0.31
C GLY A 327 18.57 7.46 0.71
N ILE A 328 17.55 8.23 0.35
CA ILE A 328 16.91 9.22 1.21
C ILE A 328 15.65 8.58 1.82
N ASN A 329 15.62 8.51 3.16
CA ASN A 329 14.43 8.09 3.90
C ASN A 329 13.52 9.29 4.18
N ILE A 330 12.30 9.25 3.68
CA ILE A 330 11.30 10.31 3.83
C ILE A 330 10.12 9.72 4.58
N GLN A 331 9.81 10.29 5.74
CA GLN A 331 8.70 9.87 6.58
C GLN A 331 7.68 11.00 6.72
N MET A 332 6.41 10.65 6.66
CA MET A 332 5.28 11.57 6.67
C MET A 332 4.29 11.17 7.75
N VAL A 333 3.78 12.13 8.52
CA VAL A 333 2.82 11.91 9.60
C VAL A 333 1.76 13.00 9.64
N GLY A 334 0.52 12.65 9.91
CA GLY A 334 -0.59 13.59 10.04
C GLY A 334 -1.19 14.00 8.69
N ASN A 335 -1.64 15.25 8.61
CA ASN A 335 -2.28 15.82 7.41
C ASN A 335 -1.24 16.37 6.43
N MET A 336 -1.14 15.77 5.24
CA MET A 336 -0.24 16.23 4.17
C MET A 336 -0.86 17.34 3.30
N GLN A 337 -2.11 17.72 3.57
CA GLN A 337 -2.83 18.81 2.89
C GLN A 337 -2.97 20.05 3.81
N ALA A 338 -2.03 20.21 4.76
CA ALA A 338 -1.99 21.39 5.63
C ALA A 338 -1.88 22.69 4.81
N GLU A 339 -2.45 23.76 5.34
CA GLU A 339 -2.54 25.07 4.65
C GLU A 339 -1.17 25.72 4.46
N GLU A 340 -0.30 25.61 5.46
CA GLU A 340 1.03 26.21 5.45
C GLU A 340 2.11 25.17 5.77
N TRP A 341 3.28 25.32 5.14
CA TRP A 341 4.44 24.44 5.36
C TRP A 341 5.70 25.24 5.62
N HIS A 342 6.40 24.91 6.69
CA HIS A 342 7.65 25.55 7.12
C HIS A 342 8.79 24.54 7.13
N VAL A 343 9.96 24.92 6.61
CA VAL A 343 11.15 24.08 6.55
C VAL A 343 12.08 24.41 7.70
N GLN A 344 12.48 23.39 8.45
CA GLN A 344 13.58 23.45 9.41
C GLN A 344 14.70 22.52 8.94
N GLY A 345 15.92 23.03 8.84
CA GLY A 345 17.07 22.30 8.31
C GLY A 345 17.41 22.71 6.89
N ASP A 346 18.03 21.79 6.14
CA ASP A 346 18.50 22.06 4.78
C ASP A 346 18.11 20.95 3.81
N LEU A 347 17.26 21.30 2.85
CA LEU A 347 16.82 20.38 1.79
C LEU A 347 17.95 19.99 0.83
N GLN A 348 18.97 20.86 0.64
CA GLN A 348 20.08 20.57 -0.25
C GLN A 348 20.98 19.45 0.31
N SER A 349 21.13 19.40 1.62
CA SER A 349 21.89 18.34 2.31
C SER A 349 21.03 17.10 2.62
N ASP A 350 19.82 16.99 2.12
CA ASP A 350 18.88 15.88 2.39
C ASP A 350 18.61 15.69 3.89
N LYS A 351 18.58 16.79 4.67
CA LYS A 351 18.40 16.75 6.11
C LYS A 351 17.49 17.87 6.60
N ALA A 352 16.18 17.63 6.59
CA ALA A 352 15.19 18.63 6.95
C ALA A 352 13.95 18.03 7.61
N ILE A 353 13.19 18.87 8.28
CA ILE A 353 11.82 18.61 8.74
C ILE A 353 10.92 19.68 8.14
N LEU A 354 9.81 19.28 7.55
CA LEU A 354 8.75 20.16 7.11
C LEU A 354 7.60 20.06 8.11
N PHE A 355 7.15 21.19 8.63
CA PHE A 355 6.02 21.29 9.56
C PHE A 355 4.82 21.84 8.81
N GLY A 356 3.71 21.12 8.84
CA GLY A 356 2.43 21.51 8.26
C GLY A 356 1.50 22.05 9.33
N THR A 357 0.99 23.29 9.16
CA THR A 357 0.12 23.95 10.13
C THR A 357 -1.22 24.36 9.53
N GLU A 358 -2.25 24.37 10.37
CA GLU A 358 -3.57 24.94 10.11
C GLU A 358 -3.93 25.83 11.30
N ASN A 359 -4.20 27.11 11.08
CA ASN A 359 -4.46 28.08 12.16
C ASN A 359 -3.38 28.01 13.27
N GLU A 360 -2.11 28.00 12.88
CA GLU A 360 -0.94 27.90 13.79
C GLU A 360 -0.83 26.59 14.58
N VAL A 361 -1.72 25.61 14.34
CA VAL A 361 -1.68 24.30 14.98
C VAL A 361 -0.93 23.32 14.08
N LEU A 362 0.01 22.57 14.63
CA LEU A 362 0.71 21.50 13.92
C LEU A 362 -0.26 20.36 13.60
N VAL A 363 -0.49 20.07 12.31
CA VAL A 363 -1.39 19.01 11.83
C VAL A 363 -0.67 17.95 11.00
N GLY A 364 0.53 18.27 10.48
CA GLY A 364 1.31 17.36 9.67
C GLY A 364 2.80 17.60 9.77
N ALA A 365 3.62 16.59 9.48
CA ALA A 365 5.06 16.75 9.40
C ALA A 365 5.69 15.77 8.41
N VAL A 366 6.79 16.22 7.77
CA VAL A 366 7.66 15.39 6.93
C VAL A 366 9.07 15.43 7.50
N ALA A 367 9.70 14.27 7.65
CA ALA A 367 11.10 14.15 8.08
C ALA A 367 11.93 13.53 6.96
N ILE A 368 12.93 14.26 6.47
CA ILE A 368 13.89 13.82 5.46
C ILE A 368 15.18 13.44 6.19
N ASN A 369 15.52 12.14 6.20
CA ASN A 369 16.64 11.55 6.93
C ASN A 369 16.67 11.92 8.44
N GLN A 370 15.51 12.21 9.04
CA GLN A 370 15.34 12.63 10.44
C GLN A 370 14.42 11.66 11.22
N GLY A 371 14.61 10.36 11.06
CA GLY A 371 13.75 9.33 11.65
C GLY A 371 13.66 9.36 13.19
N ARG A 372 14.65 9.94 13.89
CA ARG A 372 14.57 10.12 15.36
C ARG A 372 13.52 11.15 15.73
N GLU A 373 13.49 12.28 15.04
CA GLU A 373 12.53 13.36 15.24
C GLU A 373 11.13 12.93 14.87
N MET A 374 10.97 12.10 13.83
CA MET A 374 9.69 11.56 13.43
C MET A 374 8.98 10.82 14.58
N ARG A 375 9.72 10.11 15.47
CA ARG A 375 9.10 9.44 16.62
C ARG A 375 8.44 10.42 17.60
N ASN A 376 9.05 11.59 17.78
CA ASN A 376 8.50 12.65 18.63
C ASN A 376 7.27 13.29 17.95
N LEU A 377 7.36 13.59 16.67
CA LEU A 377 6.28 14.17 15.86
C LEU A 377 5.04 13.25 15.82
N ARG A 378 5.23 11.95 15.69
CA ARG A 378 4.12 10.98 15.76
C ARG A 378 3.39 11.01 17.11
N LYS A 379 4.10 11.20 18.22
CA LYS A 379 3.49 11.34 19.55
C LYS A 379 2.73 12.64 19.70
N LEU A 380 3.30 13.75 19.21
CA LEU A 380 2.66 15.07 19.24
C LEU A 380 1.37 15.06 18.41
N LEU A 381 1.41 14.53 17.18
CA LEU A 381 0.27 14.51 16.28
C LEU A 381 -0.80 13.45 16.65
N ALA A 382 -0.46 12.47 17.49
CA ALA A 382 -1.46 11.55 18.05
C ALA A 382 -2.33 12.23 19.11
N ASN A 383 -1.83 13.27 19.78
CA ASN A 383 -2.53 14.09 20.77
C ASN A 383 -2.24 15.54 20.43
N PRO A 384 -2.97 16.16 19.50
CA PRO A 384 -2.71 17.53 19.09
C PRO A 384 -2.86 18.47 20.26
N MET A 385 -1.75 19.01 20.74
CA MET A 385 -1.70 20.15 21.64
C MET A 385 -1.35 21.39 20.81
N VAL A 386 -1.92 22.52 21.19
CA VAL A 386 -1.50 23.83 20.66
C VAL A 386 0.01 23.95 20.90
N VAL A 387 0.78 24.06 19.83
CA VAL A 387 2.22 24.31 19.94
C VAL A 387 2.38 25.75 20.43
N PRO A 388 3.01 26.02 21.58
CA PRO A 388 3.38 27.38 21.93
C PRO A 388 4.32 27.94 20.85
N ALA A 389 4.08 29.20 20.46
CA ALA A 389 4.85 29.92 19.45
C ALA A 389 6.35 30.00 19.77
#